data_3be1740ecb786e1f3501470938cd42bd
#
_entry.id   3be1740ecb786e1f3501470938cd42bd
#
_cell.length_a   1.000
_cell.length_b   1.000
_cell.length_c   1.000
_cell.angle_alpha   90.00
_cell.angle_beta   90.00
_cell.angle_gamma   90.00
#
_symmetry.space_group_name_H-M   'P 1'
#
loop_
_entity.id
_entity.type
_entity.pdbx_description
1 polymer ?
#
loop_
_entity_poly.entity_id
_entity_poly.type
_entity_poly.pdbx_seq_one_letter_code
_entity_poly.pdbx_strand_id
1 'polypeptide(L)'
;MNTRSQPTQIRLRRTSRLLAVTFNDGRQYELPFEYLRVFSPSAEVRGHGGTVDGLPKILVIGKEDVNVARIEPVGNYAVRLVFDDGHDSGIYSWPVLRELGENFETYWRRYLERLEKAGVRSRVP
;
A
#
# COMPACT_ATOMS: atom_id res chain seq x y z
N MET A 1 26.12 14.02 -3.04
CA MET A 1 25.30 13.63 -4.18
C MET A 1 24.06 12.91 -3.69
N ASN A 2 22.91 13.36 -4.15
CA ASN A 2 21.65 12.75 -3.70
C ASN A 2 21.31 11.54 -4.55
N THR A 3 21.38 10.39 -3.93
CA THR A 3 20.91 9.17 -4.57
C THR A 3 19.44 9.02 -4.26
N ARG A 4 18.62 9.04 -5.29
CA ARG A 4 17.19 8.83 -5.10
C ARG A 4 16.92 7.44 -4.56
N SER A 5 15.97 7.37 -3.66
CA SER A 5 15.52 6.10 -3.14
C SER A 5 14.84 5.32 -4.27
N GLN A 6 15.40 4.20 -4.62
CA GLN A 6 14.89 3.34 -5.70
C GLN A 6 14.91 1.90 -5.27
N PRO A 7 13.91 1.12 -5.63
CA PRO A 7 13.96 -0.32 -5.36
C PRO A 7 15.05 -0.99 -6.19
N THR A 8 15.78 -1.88 -5.55
CA THR A 8 16.71 -2.77 -6.25
C THR A 8 16.07 -4.14 -6.46
N GLN A 9 15.00 -4.43 -5.71
CA GLN A 9 14.31 -5.71 -5.85
C GLN A 9 12.86 -5.53 -5.38
N ILE A 10 11.93 -6.08 -6.15
CA ILE A 10 10.52 -6.13 -5.78
C ILE A 10 10.05 -7.57 -5.98
N ARG A 11 9.50 -8.17 -4.93
CA ARG A 11 8.99 -9.54 -4.98
C ARG A 11 7.52 -9.58 -4.58
N LEU A 12 6.73 -10.19 -5.43
CA LEU A 12 5.31 -10.42 -5.18
C LEU A 12 5.16 -11.79 -4.50
N ARG A 13 4.73 -11.79 -3.26
CA ARG A 13 4.53 -13.03 -2.50
C ARG A 13 3.05 -13.26 -2.28
N ARG A 14 2.43 -14.01 -3.19
CA ARG A 14 0.97 -14.18 -3.17
C ARG A 14 0.49 -15.05 -2.02
N THR A 15 1.25 -16.06 -1.62
CA THR A 15 0.85 -16.91 -0.50
C THR A 15 0.83 -16.14 0.81
N SER A 16 1.85 -15.31 1.03
CA SER A 16 1.93 -14.48 2.23
C SER A 16 1.13 -13.19 2.10
N ARG A 17 0.67 -12.88 0.90
CA ARG A 17 -0.07 -11.65 0.57
C ARG A 17 0.68 -10.41 0.95
N LEU A 18 1.93 -10.34 0.51
CA LEU A 18 2.74 -9.16 0.74
C LEU A 18 3.65 -8.87 -0.45
N LEU A 19 4.04 -7.61 -0.56
CA LEU A 19 5.01 -7.15 -1.53
C LEU A 19 6.30 -6.86 -0.77
N ALA A 20 7.37 -7.57 -1.10
CA ALA A 20 8.67 -7.34 -0.48
C ALA A 20 9.48 -6.40 -1.37
N VAL A 21 9.91 -5.28 -0.82
CA VAL A 21 10.64 -4.26 -1.56
C VAL A 21 11.97 -4.01 -0.87
N THR A 22 13.06 -4.09 -1.63
CA THR A 22 14.39 -3.74 -1.16
C THR A 22 14.84 -2.49 -1.89
N PHE A 23 15.30 -1.50 -1.15
CA PHE A 23 15.75 -0.24 -1.72
C PHE A 23 17.27 -0.19 -1.84
N ASN A 24 17.76 0.79 -2.61
CA ASN A 24 19.18 0.92 -2.89
C ASN A 24 20.04 1.31 -1.69
N ASP A 25 19.42 1.71 -0.59
CA ASP A 25 20.13 1.94 0.68
C ASP A 25 20.15 0.69 1.58
N GLY A 26 19.67 -0.44 1.06
CA GLY A 26 19.64 -1.70 1.79
C GLY A 26 18.42 -1.91 2.66
N ARG A 27 17.56 -0.92 2.79
CA ARG A 27 16.35 -1.08 3.59
C ARG A 27 15.34 -1.95 2.88
N GLN A 28 14.68 -2.81 3.65
CA GLN A 28 13.70 -3.75 3.13
C GLN A 28 12.38 -3.57 3.85
N TYR A 29 11.29 -3.68 3.08
CA TYR A 29 9.95 -3.55 3.63
C TYR A 29 9.08 -4.68 3.12
N GLU A 30 8.21 -5.17 3.98
CA GLU A 30 7.21 -6.16 3.60
C GLU A 30 5.85 -5.50 3.76
N LEU A 31 5.18 -5.24 2.65
CA LEU A 31 3.96 -4.47 2.62
C LEU A 31 2.78 -5.39 2.34
N PRO A 32 1.89 -5.60 3.32
CA PRO A 32 0.72 -6.45 3.09
C PRO A 32 -0.15 -5.92 1.96
N PHE A 33 -0.76 -6.83 1.21
CA PHE A 33 -1.62 -6.43 0.10
C PHE A 33 -2.81 -5.60 0.58
N GLU A 34 -3.38 -5.94 1.70
CA GLU A 34 -4.46 -5.14 2.27
C GLU A 34 -4.01 -3.70 2.52
N TYR A 35 -2.84 -3.53 3.10
CA TYR A 35 -2.27 -2.21 3.38
C TYR A 35 -2.10 -1.42 2.06
N LEU A 36 -1.52 -2.06 1.06
CA LEU A 36 -1.33 -1.41 -0.23
C LEU A 36 -2.68 -1.06 -0.89
N ARG A 37 -3.68 -1.91 -0.71
CA ARG A 37 -5.01 -1.67 -1.29
C ARG A 37 -5.72 -0.50 -0.62
N VAL A 38 -5.73 -0.45 0.71
CA VAL A 38 -6.44 0.62 1.42
C VAL A 38 -5.70 1.94 1.36
N PHE A 39 -4.39 1.92 1.12
CA PHE A 39 -3.58 3.13 0.99
C PHE A 39 -3.22 3.41 -0.47
N SER A 40 -3.99 2.86 -1.41
CA SER A 40 -3.74 3.06 -2.82
C SER A 40 -3.69 4.55 -3.15
N PRO A 41 -2.73 5.00 -3.96
CA PRO A 41 -2.65 6.42 -4.33
C PRO A 41 -3.70 6.84 -5.35
N SER A 42 -4.60 5.94 -5.75
CA SER A 42 -5.61 6.29 -6.73
C SER A 42 -6.64 7.25 -6.13
N ALA A 43 -7.26 8.05 -6.99
CA ALA A 43 -8.28 9.01 -6.57
C ALA A 43 -9.51 8.33 -5.98
N GLU A 44 -9.79 7.09 -6.37
CA GLU A 44 -10.89 6.31 -5.81
C GLU A 44 -10.75 6.10 -4.31
N VAL A 45 -9.50 6.03 -3.82
CA VAL A 45 -9.24 5.80 -2.41
C VAL A 45 -8.94 7.11 -1.69
N ARG A 46 -8.08 7.95 -2.26
CA ARG A 46 -7.69 9.20 -1.61
C ARG A 46 -8.77 10.27 -1.65
N GLY A 47 -9.66 10.21 -2.64
CA GLY A 47 -10.66 11.23 -2.83
C GLY A 47 -10.03 12.52 -3.33
N HIS A 48 -10.81 13.60 -3.30
CA HIS A 48 -10.34 14.90 -3.81
C HIS A 48 -9.61 15.74 -2.76
N GLY A 49 -9.70 15.38 -1.51
CA GLY A 49 -9.10 16.13 -0.42
C GLY A 49 -7.75 15.62 0.07
N GLY A 50 -7.21 14.59 -0.57
CA GLY A 50 -5.93 14.03 -0.15
C GLY A 50 -6.07 13.12 1.05
N THR A 51 -5.33 13.43 2.14
CA THR A 51 -5.30 12.55 3.31
C THR A 51 -5.81 13.26 4.55
N VAL A 52 -6.26 12.46 5.53
CA VAL A 52 -6.64 12.92 6.85
C VAL A 52 -5.75 12.18 7.84
N ASP A 53 -4.95 12.92 8.62
CA ASP A 53 -4.01 12.36 9.60
C ASP A 53 -3.05 11.33 8.97
N GLY A 54 -2.60 11.58 7.73
CA GLY A 54 -1.74 10.67 6.99
C GLY A 54 -2.47 9.51 6.36
N LEU A 55 -3.80 9.40 6.53
CA LEU A 55 -4.60 8.32 5.99
C LEU A 55 -5.41 8.79 4.80
N PRO A 56 -5.75 7.90 3.86
CA PRO A 56 -6.66 8.24 2.79
C PRO A 56 -7.98 8.75 3.34
N LYS A 57 -8.58 9.71 2.64
CA LYS A 57 -9.84 10.29 3.06
C LYS A 57 -10.96 9.26 3.07
N ILE A 58 -10.92 8.33 2.12
CA ILE A 58 -11.93 7.28 2.00
C ILE A 58 -11.45 6.05 2.77
N LEU A 59 -12.27 5.59 3.71
CA LEU A 59 -11.98 4.36 4.45
C LEU A 59 -12.46 3.18 3.62
N VAL A 60 -11.52 2.35 3.18
CA VAL A 60 -11.81 1.15 2.40
C VAL A 60 -11.84 -0.03 3.37
N ILE A 61 -12.91 -0.81 3.34
CA ILE A 61 -13.08 -1.95 4.25
C ILE A 61 -13.28 -3.24 3.45
N GLY A 62 -13.15 -4.38 4.15
CA GLY A 62 -13.41 -5.68 3.54
C GLY A 62 -12.31 -6.15 2.62
N LYS A 63 -11.06 -5.70 2.81
CA LYS A 63 -9.94 -6.05 1.93
C LYS A 63 -8.95 -7.02 2.56
N GLU A 64 -9.33 -7.69 3.65
CA GLU A 64 -8.43 -8.60 4.35
C GLU A 64 -7.91 -9.73 3.47
N ASP A 65 -8.70 -10.16 2.51
CA ASP A 65 -8.35 -11.28 1.65
C ASP A 65 -7.93 -10.86 0.24
N VAL A 66 -7.74 -9.57 0.02
CA VAL A 66 -7.37 -9.07 -1.31
C VAL A 66 -5.99 -9.63 -1.70
N ASN A 67 -5.86 -9.97 -2.98
CA ASN A 67 -4.59 -10.43 -3.52
C ASN A 67 -4.22 -9.55 -4.72
N VAL A 68 -2.97 -9.60 -5.12
CA VAL A 68 -2.49 -8.89 -6.30
C VAL A 68 -2.42 -9.89 -7.45
N ALA A 69 -3.20 -9.64 -8.48
CA ALA A 69 -3.22 -10.48 -9.67
C ALA A 69 -1.98 -10.24 -10.53
N ARG A 70 -1.58 -8.97 -10.69
CA ARG A 70 -0.42 -8.62 -11.50
C ARG A 70 0.25 -7.37 -10.96
N ILE A 71 1.55 -7.29 -11.21
CA ILE A 71 2.33 -6.07 -10.98
C ILE A 71 2.91 -5.66 -12.33
N GLU A 72 2.75 -4.39 -12.69
CA GLU A 72 3.18 -3.89 -13.99
C GLU A 72 4.09 -2.68 -13.80
N PRO A 73 5.27 -2.65 -14.43
CA PRO A 73 6.13 -1.47 -14.33
C PRO A 73 5.50 -0.30 -15.06
N VAL A 74 5.70 0.90 -14.50
CA VAL A 74 5.27 2.16 -15.12
C VAL A 74 6.54 2.99 -15.29
N GLY A 75 7.06 3.05 -16.52
CA GLY A 75 8.35 3.66 -16.76
C GLY A 75 9.41 3.04 -15.86
N ASN A 76 10.31 3.85 -15.35
CA ASN A 76 11.31 3.43 -14.38
C ASN A 76 11.08 4.10 -13.01
N TYR A 77 9.85 4.55 -12.75
CA TYR A 77 9.57 5.37 -11.57
C TYR A 77 8.43 4.83 -10.70
N ALA A 78 7.72 3.79 -11.14
CA ALA A 78 6.55 3.31 -10.41
C ALA A 78 6.17 1.90 -10.84
N VAL A 79 5.29 1.28 -10.06
CA VAL A 79 4.62 0.05 -10.45
C VAL A 79 3.11 0.24 -10.29
N ARG A 80 2.35 -0.40 -11.16
CA ARG A 80 0.90 -0.48 -11.04
C ARG A 80 0.56 -1.84 -10.46
N LEU A 81 -0.26 -1.85 -9.42
CA LEU A 81 -0.73 -3.08 -8.82
C LEU A 81 -2.17 -3.32 -9.30
N VAL A 82 -2.40 -4.50 -9.84
CA VAL A 82 -3.72 -4.92 -10.27
C VAL A 82 -4.24 -5.91 -9.24
N PHE A 83 -5.21 -5.47 -8.45
CA PHE A 83 -5.76 -6.28 -7.37
C PHE A 83 -6.87 -7.19 -7.90
N ASP A 84 -7.10 -8.31 -7.21
CA ASP A 84 -8.09 -9.29 -7.63
C ASP A 84 -9.52 -8.85 -7.35
N ASP A 85 -9.72 -7.72 -6.68
CA ASP A 85 -11.05 -7.14 -6.48
C ASP A 85 -11.45 -6.17 -7.59
N GLY A 86 -10.64 -6.08 -8.65
CA GLY A 86 -10.92 -5.21 -9.78
C GLY A 86 -10.28 -3.84 -9.70
N HIS A 87 -9.65 -3.49 -8.58
CA HIS A 87 -8.97 -2.20 -8.42
C HIS A 87 -7.64 -2.25 -9.16
N ASP A 88 -7.47 -1.44 -10.19
CA ASP A 88 -6.27 -1.47 -11.03
C ASP A 88 -5.69 -0.07 -11.30
N SER A 89 -6.19 0.96 -10.62
CA SER A 89 -5.74 2.33 -10.85
C SER A 89 -4.62 2.77 -9.89
N GLY A 90 -4.14 1.89 -9.03
CA GLY A 90 -3.11 2.26 -8.07
C GLY A 90 -1.71 2.21 -8.68
N ILE A 91 -1.13 3.39 -8.91
CA ILE A 91 0.23 3.53 -9.39
C ILE A 91 1.10 3.98 -8.22
N TYR A 92 2.02 3.10 -7.82
CA TYR A 92 2.86 3.33 -6.64
C TYR A 92 4.24 3.75 -7.09
N SER A 93 4.52 5.06 -6.98
CA SER A 93 5.85 5.58 -7.28
C SER A 93 6.83 5.13 -6.20
N TRP A 94 8.13 5.23 -6.50
CA TRP A 94 9.15 4.87 -5.52
C TRP A 94 9.03 5.66 -4.22
N PRO A 95 8.81 6.99 -4.26
CA PRO A 95 8.58 7.72 -3.02
C PRO A 95 7.35 7.26 -2.24
N VAL A 96 6.27 6.89 -2.93
CA VAL A 96 5.06 6.38 -2.26
C VAL A 96 5.35 5.05 -1.58
N LEU A 97 6.02 4.11 -2.27
CA LEU A 97 6.37 2.84 -1.66
C LEU A 97 7.28 3.03 -0.46
N ARG A 98 8.21 3.97 -0.54
CA ARG A 98 9.10 4.27 0.56
C ARG A 98 8.34 4.84 1.75
N GLU A 99 7.44 5.78 1.50
CA GLU A 99 6.61 6.36 2.55
C GLU A 99 5.77 5.30 3.24
N LEU A 100 5.13 4.43 2.46
CA LEU A 100 4.31 3.36 3.02
C LEU A 100 5.15 2.39 3.84
N GLY A 101 6.36 2.09 3.39
CA GLY A 101 7.25 1.21 4.13
C GLY A 101 7.71 1.82 5.45
N GLU A 102 8.15 3.07 5.42
CA GLU A 102 8.69 3.72 6.61
C GLU A 102 7.63 3.99 7.65
N ASN A 103 6.39 4.17 7.23
CA ASN A 103 5.30 4.55 8.14
C ASN A 103 4.31 3.40 8.37
N PHE A 104 4.69 2.17 8.05
CA PHE A 104 3.77 1.05 8.12
C PHE A 104 3.12 0.92 9.50
N GLU A 105 3.91 0.92 10.57
CA GLU A 105 3.36 0.72 11.91
C GLU A 105 2.36 1.81 12.27
N THR A 106 2.70 3.07 11.98
CA THR A 106 1.84 4.19 12.30
C THR A 106 0.57 4.19 11.46
N TYR A 107 0.72 4.01 10.16
CA TYR A 107 -0.42 4.06 9.24
C TYR A 107 -1.35 2.88 9.47
N TRP A 108 -0.79 1.70 9.71
CA TRP A 108 -1.59 0.50 9.94
C TRP A 108 -2.40 0.63 11.22
N ARG A 109 -1.77 1.11 12.29
CA ARG A 109 -2.47 1.32 13.55
C ARG A 109 -3.63 2.30 13.40
N ARG A 110 -3.39 3.42 12.69
CA ARG A 110 -4.45 4.41 12.44
C ARG A 110 -5.58 3.84 11.60
N TYR A 111 -5.25 3.01 10.64
CA TYR A 111 -6.27 2.34 9.83
C TYR A 111 -7.13 1.43 10.71
N LEU A 112 -6.52 0.64 11.56
CA LEU A 112 -7.26 -0.25 12.46
C LEU A 112 -8.14 0.56 13.42
N GLU A 113 -7.66 1.70 13.91
CA GLU A 113 -8.45 2.57 14.76
C GLU A 113 -9.66 3.13 14.02
N ARG A 114 -9.50 3.48 12.76
CA ARG A 114 -10.61 3.97 11.94
C ARG A 114 -11.66 2.88 11.71
N LEU A 115 -11.23 1.66 11.49
CA LEU A 115 -12.15 0.53 11.36
C LEU A 115 -12.97 0.36 12.63
N GLU A 116 -12.31 0.44 13.78
CA GLU A 116 -12.98 0.30 15.05
C GLU A 116 -14.01 1.41 15.28
N LYS A 117 -13.63 2.65 15.00
CA LYS A 117 -14.54 3.80 15.13
C LYS A 117 -15.72 3.70 14.18
N ALA A 118 -15.55 3.08 13.03
CA ALA A 118 -16.61 2.90 12.05
C ALA A 118 -17.51 1.71 12.39
N GLY A 119 -17.24 1.02 13.49
CA GLY A 119 -18.05 -0.12 13.90
C GLY A 119 -17.73 -1.41 13.16
N VAL A 120 -16.59 -1.46 12.48
CA VAL A 120 -16.17 -2.66 11.79
C VAL A 120 -15.57 -3.62 12.80
N ARG A 121 -16.02 -4.87 12.79
CA ARG A 121 -15.54 -5.86 13.71
C ARG A 121 -14.06 -6.11 13.58
N SER A 122 -13.42 -6.35 14.73
CA SER A 122 -12.05 -6.80 14.75
C SER A 122 -11.90 -8.10 13.96
N ARG A 123 -10.81 -8.20 13.19
CA ARG A 123 -10.51 -9.38 12.40
C ARG A 123 -9.73 -10.41 13.19
N VAL A 124 -9.34 -10.05 14.39
CA VAL A 124 -8.60 -10.98 15.25
C VAL A 124 -9.61 -11.94 15.84
N PRO A 125 -9.39 -13.24 15.66
CA PRO A 125 -10.32 -14.24 16.21
C PRO A 125 -10.39 -14.21 17.73
#